data_9d8989852e310de8374f4535706a4e65
#
_entry.id   9d8989852e310de8374f4535706a4e65
#
_cell.length_a   1.000
_cell.length_b   1.000
_cell.length_c   1.000
_cell.angle_alpha   90.00
_cell.angle_beta   90.00
_cell.angle_gamma   90.00
#
_symmetry.space_group_name_H-M   'P 1'
#
loop_
_entity.id
_entity.type
_entity.pdbx_description
1 polymer ?
#
loop_
_entity_poly.entity_id
_entity_poly.type
_entity_poly.pdbx_seq_one_letter_code
_entity_poly.pdbx_strand_id
1 'polypeptide(L)'
;MKKPNTMLLVFSAMSFVLAMTAFVFSGILDKVAVSLGISVAQSGLLNTMYSYGAAFGVPITLILFRKVERSRMLKLMLFATILTTFALIYALNFVLLLIDRLLMGISANSYGVLAISTILALSPKDRQGRSLAFYIMGSSLALVIGIPLTRALSAVLDWRSIFWILNAMMLFSLAYFLKYLPKADHEATKLDLKNELQFFKDGKTLLLLAYTLTMFMGYHAFYTYATPYLLLLFPSIEPLMSLILVGLGLASFTGNLIGGHVSDAIGYAKSMMLG
;
A
#
# COMPACT_ATOMS: atom_id res chain seq x y z
N MET A 1 30.32 5.79 -6.19
CA MET A 1 28.93 5.85 -5.67
C MET A 1 28.90 5.19 -4.29
N LYS A 2 29.01 5.99 -3.22
CA LYS A 2 28.90 5.50 -1.84
C LYS A 2 27.43 5.43 -1.43
N LYS A 3 26.94 4.23 -1.11
CA LYS A 3 25.70 3.82 -0.38
C LYS A 3 24.50 3.34 -1.21
N PRO A 4 24.64 2.31 -2.06
CA PRO A 4 23.45 1.65 -2.63
C PRO A 4 22.53 1.06 -1.54
N ASN A 5 23.12 0.60 -0.42
CA ASN A 5 22.37 0.01 0.69
C ASN A 5 21.47 1.03 1.43
N THR A 6 21.92 2.29 1.60
CA THR A 6 21.12 3.31 2.29
C THR A 6 19.91 3.75 1.44
N MET A 7 20.08 3.88 0.13
CA MET A 7 18.96 4.23 -0.77
C MET A 7 17.89 3.14 -0.77
N LEU A 8 18.30 1.88 -0.86
CA LEU A 8 17.37 0.75 -0.81
C LEU A 8 16.64 0.68 0.55
N LEU A 9 17.33 1.00 1.64
CA LEU A 9 16.73 1.07 2.98
C LEU A 9 15.67 2.18 3.04
N VAL A 10 15.92 3.36 2.45
CA VAL A 10 14.91 4.44 2.39
C VAL A 10 13.73 4.03 1.54
N PHE A 11 13.94 3.35 0.41
CA PHE A 11 12.83 2.79 -0.39
C PHE A 11 12.02 1.75 0.40
N SER A 12 12.66 0.86 1.15
CA SER A 12 11.98 -0.13 1.99
C SER A 12 11.19 0.52 3.13
N ALA A 13 11.78 1.53 3.79
CA ALA A 13 11.08 2.31 4.80
C ALA A 13 9.86 3.03 4.20
N MET A 14 9.98 3.57 2.98
CA MET A 14 8.85 4.17 2.26
C MET A 14 7.78 3.14 1.88
N SER A 15 8.16 1.91 1.52
CA SER A 15 7.20 0.83 1.29
C SER A 15 6.38 0.53 2.55
N PHE A 16 7.02 0.52 3.72
CA PHE A 16 6.34 0.42 5.02
C PHE A 16 5.36 1.58 5.22
N VAL A 17 5.81 2.82 5.04
CA VAL A 17 4.97 4.02 5.25
C VAL A 17 3.77 4.03 4.31
N LEU A 18 3.96 3.69 3.03
CA LEU A 18 2.86 3.63 2.06
C LEU A 18 1.85 2.53 2.38
N ALA A 19 2.33 1.36 2.80
CA ALA A 19 1.44 0.30 3.25
C ALA A 19 0.67 0.71 4.52
N MET A 20 1.32 1.46 5.43
CA MET A 20 0.62 2.05 6.58
C MET A 20 -0.47 3.03 6.13
N THR A 21 -0.20 3.95 5.17
CA THR A 21 -1.24 4.85 4.67
C THR A 21 -2.41 4.12 4.03
N ALA A 22 -2.17 2.97 3.42
CA ALA A 22 -3.21 2.14 2.82
C ALA A 22 -4.08 1.43 3.88
N PHE A 23 -3.44 0.82 4.88
CA PHE A 23 -4.10 -0.15 5.78
C PHE A 23 -4.36 0.37 7.20
N VAL A 24 -3.91 1.57 7.57
CA VAL A 24 -4.06 2.12 8.92
C VAL A 24 -5.51 2.08 9.40
N PHE A 25 -6.47 2.44 8.55
CA PHE A 25 -7.88 2.44 8.92
C PHE A 25 -8.43 1.04 9.22
N SER A 26 -7.90 -0.03 8.60
CA SER A 26 -8.36 -1.40 8.89
C SER A 26 -8.15 -1.81 10.35
N GLY A 27 -7.13 -1.26 11.02
CA GLY A 27 -6.87 -1.52 12.44
C GLY A 27 -7.70 -0.68 13.42
N ILE A 28 -8.28 0.45 12.96
CA ILE A 28 -8.94 1.45 13.82
C ILE A 28 -10.26 1.96 13.25
N LEU A 29 -10.89 1.19 12.37
CA LEU A 29 -12.10 1.60 11.65
C LEU A 29 -13.24 1.97 12.60
N ASP A 30 -13.41 1.21 13.68
CA ASP A 30 -14.34 1.44 14.77
C ASP A 30 -14.11 2.79 15.48
N LYS A 31 -12.85 3.09 15.81
CA LYS A 31 -12.47 4.35 16.48
C LYS A 31 -12.70 5.57 15.59
N VAL A 32 -12.39 5.43 14.30
CA VAL A 32 -12.63 6.47 13.30
C VAL A 32 -14.13 6.72 13.12
N ALA A 33 -14.95 5.66 13.07
CA ALA A 33 -16.38 5.76 12.98
C ALA A 33 -16.97 6.56 14.18
N VAL A 34 -16.55 6.22 15.38
CA VAL A 34 -16.96 6.95 16.60
C VAL A 34 -16.49 8.41 16.57
N SER A 35 -15.23 8.66 16.20
CA SER A 35 -14.65 10.02 16.16
C SER A 35 -15.37 10.95 15.16
N LEU A 36 -15.89 10.41 14.07
CA LEU A 36 -16.58 11.15 13.02
C LEU A 36 -18.10 11.14 13.15
N GLY A 37 -18.67 10.40 14.12
CA GLY A 37 -20.11 10.24 14.28
C GLY A 37 -20.79 9.55 13.09
N ILE A 38 -20.11 8.58 12.46
CA ILE A 38 -20.59 7.84 11.30
C ILE A 38 -20.67 6.35 11.59
N SER A 39 -21.36 5.60 10.72
CA SER A 39 -21.38 4.14 10.86
C SER A 39 -20.03 3.50 10.47
N VAL A 40 -19.76 2.30 11.00
CA VAL A 40 -18.59 1.49 10.64
C VAL A 40 -18.57 1.19 9.13
N ALA A 41 -19.74 0.96 8.54
CA ALA A 41 -19.86 0.75 7.09
C ALA A 41 -19.44 2.00 6.30
N GLN A 42 -19.85 3.18 6.73
CA GLN A 42 -19.42 4.44 6.12
C GLN A 42 -17.92 4.66 6.28
N SER A 43 -17.33 4.37 7.45
CA SER A 43 -15.89 4.52 7.63
C SER A 43 -15.09 3.60 6.70
N GLY A 44 -15.62 2.43 6.33
CA GLY A 44 -15.02 1.53 5.32
C GLY A 44 -14.85 2.18 3.94
N LEU A 45 -15.68 3.18 3.59
CA LEU A 45 -15.54 3.93 2.33
C LEU A 45 -14.19 4.66 2.22
N LEU A 46 -13.51 4.95 3.34
CA LEU A 46 -12.18 5.53 3.32
C LEU A 46 -11.17 4.61 2.63
N ASN A 47 -11.25 3.29 2.88
CA ASN A 47 -10.43 2.30 2.18
C ASN A 47 -10.86 2.11 0.73
N THR A 48 -12.16 2.17 0.46
CA THR A 48 -12.72 2.07 -0.89
C THR A 48 -12.26 3.23 -1.78
N MET A 49 -12.32 4.47 -1.30
CA MET A 49 -11.85 5.64 -2.06
C MET A 49 -10.36 5.61 -2.33
N TYR A 50 -9.55 5.17 -1.36
CA TYR A 50 -8.12 4.94 -1.58
C TYR A 50 -7.88 3.91 -2.69
N SER A 51 -8.63 2.81 -2.69
CA SER A 51 -8.52 1.76 -3.70
C SER A 51 -8.97 2.23 -5.09
N TYR A 52 -10.02 3.05 -5.19
CA TYR A 52 -10.44 3.67 -6.44
C TYR A 52 -9.36 4.61 -6.97
N GLY A 53 -8.73 5.42 -6.11
CA GLY A 53 -7.58 6.24 -6.48
C GLY A 53 -6.44 5.40 -7.06
N ALA A 54 -6.12 4.26 -6.43
CA ALA A 54 -5.11 3.33 -6.91
C ALA A 54 -5.50 2.73 -8.28
N ALA A 55 -6.71 2.17 -8.39
CA ALA A 55 -7.13 1.40 -9.56
C ALA A 55 -7.25 2.27 -10.83
N PHE A 56 -7.87 3.43 -10.71
CA PHE A 56 -8.15 4.30 -11.86
C PHE A 56 -7.15 5.44 -12.00
N GLY A 57 -6.70 6.00 -10.89
CA GLY A 57 -5.83 7.16 -10.91
C GLY A 57 -4.39 6.85 -11.30
N VAL A 58 -3.84 5.69 -10.92
CA VAL A 58 -2.46 5.31 -11.24
C VAL A 58 -2.22 5.20 -12.75
N PRO A 59 -3.01 4.42 -13.51
CA PRO A 59 -2.83 4.34 -14.96
C PRO A 59 -2.94 5.71 -15.64
N ILE A 60 -3.94 6.51 -15.25
CA ILE A 60 -4.14 7.86 -15.79
C ILE A 60 -2.92 8.73 -15.51
N THR A 61 -2.42 8.72 -14.28
CA THR A 61 -1.25 9.50 -13.85
C THR A 61 0.00 9.11 -14.65
N LEU A 62 0.27 7.82 -14.80
CA LEU A 62 1.44 7.33 -15.54
C LEU A 62 1.37 7.69 -17.03
N ILE A 63 0.16 7.68 -17.63
CA ILE A 63 -0.04 8.08 -19.03
C ILE A 63 0.15 9.59 -19.20
N LEU A 64 -0.48 10.41 -18.34
CA LEU A 64 -0.40 11.87 -18.43
C LEU A 64 1.03 12.38 -18.25
N PHE A 65 1.77 11.81 -17.31
CA PHE A 65 3.13 12.24 -16.99
C PHE A 65 4.22 11.39 -17.66
N ARG A 66 3.89 10.62 -18.69
CA ARG A 66 4.84 9.73 -19.40
C ARG A 66 6.09 10.42 -19.95
N LYS A 67 6.04 11.75 -20.18
CA LYS A 67 7.18 12.55 -20.65
C LYS A 67 8.06 13.11 -19.52
N VAL A 68 7.61 12.99 -18.27
CA VAL A 68 8.36 13.46 -17.11
C VAL A 68 9.41 12.43 -16.72
N GLU A 69 10.61 12.88 -16.41
CA GLU A 69 11.70 12.04 -15.91
C GLU A 69 11.24 11.22 -14.68
N ARG A 70 11.54 9.92 -14.67
CA ARG A 70 11.07 8.97 -13.63
C ARG A 70 11.41 9.42 -12.20
N SER A 71 12.66 9.87 -11.95
CA SER A 71 13.08 10.34 -10.62
C SER A 71 12.37 11.62 -10.19
N ARG A 72 12.04 12.49 -11.16
CA ARG A 72 11.25 13.70 -10.90
C ARG A 72 9.81 13.35 -10.59
N MET A 73 9.24 12.43 -11.37
CA MET A 73 7.85 11.96 -11.15
C MET A 73 7.71 11.27 -9.80
N LEU A 74 8.66 10.41 -9.40
CA LEU A 74 8.67 9.75 -8.10
C LEU A 74 8.66 10.78 -6.96
N LYS A 75 9.51 11.82 -7.03
CA LYS A 75 9.54 12.89 -6.01
C LYS A 75 8.24 13.70 -5.99
N LEU A 76 7.64 13.94 -7.16
CA LEU A 76 6.36 14.65 -7.29
C LEU A 76 5.22 13.84 -6.63
N MET A 77 5.15 12.53 -6.89
CA MET A 77 4.13 11.67 -6.28
C MET A 77 4.32 11.53 -4.77
N LEU A 78 5.57 11.47 -4.29
CA LEU A 78 5.85 11.49 -2.85
C LEU A 78 5.41 12.82 -2.23
N PHE A 79 5.70 13.94 -2.86
CA PHE A 79 5.27 15.26 -2.39
C PHE A 79 3.74 15.37 -2.38
N ALA A 80 3.06 14.88 -3.41
CA ALA A 80 1.60 14.84 -3.45
C ALA A 80 1.03 13.96 -2.31
N THR A 81 1.67 12.82 -2.00
CA THR A 81 1.26 11.96 -0.87
C THR A 81 1.45 12.67 0.47
N ILE A 82 2.52 13.44 0.64
CA ILE A 82 2.74 14.27 1.83
C ILE A 82 1.62 15.30 1.98
N LEU A 83 1.26 16.00 0.89
CA LEU A 83 0.19 17.00 0.93
C LEU A 83 -1.17 16.40 1.28
N THR A 84 -1.52 15.26 0.67
CA THR A 84 -2.77 14.56 0.99
C THR A 84 -2.77 14.01 2.40
N THR A 85 -1.66 13.44 2.89
CA THR A 85 -1.56 13.01 4.29
C THR A 85 -1.70 14.19 5.26
N PHE A 86 -1.17 15.36 4.91
CA PHE A 86 -1.34 16.58 5.70
C PHE A 86 -2.78 17.07 5.66
N ALA A 87 -3.42 17.10 4.50
CA ALA A 87 -4.81 17.51 4.32
C ALA A 87 -5.77 16.59 5.12
N LEU A 88 -5.51 15.26 5.14
CA LEU A 88 -6.28 14.31 5.92
C LEU A 88 -6.31 14.66 7.42
N ILE A 89 -5.20 15.12 7.99
CA ILE A 89 -5.09 15.47 9.41
C ILE A 89 -6.06 16.60 9.76
N TYR A 90 -6.23 17.57 8.86
CA TYR A 90 -7.07 18.76 9.05
C TYR A 90 -8.46 18.63 8.41
N ALA A 91 -8.81 17.48 7.85
CA ALA A 91 -10.12 17.30 7.23
C ALA A 91 -11.25 17.45 8.25
N LEU A 92 -12.13 18.41 8.01
CA LEU A 92 -13.19 18.83 8.94
C LEU A 92 -14.45 17.96 8.83
N ASN A 93 -14.64 17.27 7.70
CA ASN A 93 -15.83 16.47 7.48
C ASN A 93 -15.50 15.19 6.67
N PHE A 94 -16.44 14.26 6.70
CA PHE A 94 -16.28 12.95 6.06
C PHE A 94 -16.11 13.03 4.54
N VAL A 95 -16.79 13.97 3.85
CA VAL A 95 -16.67 14.11 2.39
C VAL A 95 -15.27 14.54 1.99
N LEU A 96 -14.68 15.51 2.70
CA LEU A 96 -13.29 15.91 2.48
C LEU A 96 -12.31 14.77 2.70
N LEU A 97 -12.55 13.93 3.73
CA LEU A 97 -11.75 12.72 3.96
C LEU A 97 -11.86 11.74 2.80
N LEU A 98 -13.04 11.54 2.21
CA LEU A 98 -13.22 10.64 1.06
C LEU A 98 -12.45 11.15 -0.17
N ILE A 99 -12.55 12.45 -0.47
CA ILE A 99 -11.82 13.07 -1.58
C ILE A 99 -10.31 12.96 -1.35
N ASP A 100 -9.87 13.26 -0.16
CA ASP A 100 -8.46 13.17 0.21
C ASP A 100 -7.93 11.73 0.07
N ARG A 101 -8.69 10.74 0.55
CA ARG A 101 -8.34 9.33 0.40
C ARG A 101 -8.23 8.89 -1.06
N LEU A 102 -9.09 9.41 -1.93
CA LEU A 102 -8.99 9.18 -3.39
C LEU A 102 -7.66 9.73 -3.93
N LEU A 103 -7.33 10.99 -3.62
CA LEU A 103 -6.11 11.65 -4.07
C LEU A 103 -4.84 10.99 -3.49
N MET A 104 -4.89 10.58 -2.22
CA MET A 104 -3.82 9.82 -1.57
C MET A 104 -3.63 8.46 -2.24
N GLY A 105 -4.71 7.75 -2.60
CA GLY A 105 -4.66 6.50 -3.35
C GLY A 105 -3.97 6.66 -4.70
N ILE A 106 -4.24 7.74 -5.43
CA ILE A 106 -3.55 8.07 -6.69
C ILE A 106 -2.05 8.27 -6.46
N SER A 107 -1.70 9.19 -5.56
CA SER A 107 -0.30 9.62 -5.38
C SER A 107 0.57 8.52 -4.76
N ALA A 108 0.11 7.88 -3.69
CA ALA A 108 0.86 6.85 -2.97
C ALA A 108 1.12 5.60 -3.84
N ASN A 109 0.11 5.13 -4.57
CA ASN A 109 0.30 3.96 -5.43
C ASN A 109 1.08 4.28 -6.71
N SER A 110 0.93 5.48 -7.28
CA SER A 110 1.80 5.94 -8.37
C SER A 110 3.26 5.99 -7.93
N TYR A 111 3.54 6.51 -6.72
CA TYR A 111 4.87 6.43 -6.14
C TYR A 111 5.36 4.98 -6.02
N GLY A 112 4.53 4.05 -5.55
CA GLY A 112 4.87 2.64 -5.41
C GLY A 112 5.35 2.00 -6.71
N VAL A 113 4.61 2.20 -7.81
CA VAL A 113 4.97 1.71 -9.16
C VAL A 113 6.28 2.33 -9.64
N LEU A 114 6.45 3.64 -9.46
CA LEU A 114 7.68 4.36 -9.83
C LEU A 114 8.88 3.92 -8.98
N ALA A 115 8.67 3.63 -7.70
CA ALA A 115 9.70 3.13 -6.79
C ALA A 115 10.23 1.77 -7.24
N ILE A 116 9.34 0.81 -7.56
CA ILE A 116 9.71 -0.50 -8.08
C ILE A 116 10.56 -0.35 -9.34
N SER A 117 10.09 0.39 -10.32
CA SER A 117 10.81 0.59 -11.58
C SER A 117 12.15 1.33 -11.39
N THR A 118 12.23 2.26 -10.43
CA THR A 118 13.47 2.97 -10.09
C THR A 118 14.47 2.04 -9.39
N ILE A 119 14.02 1.21 -8.45
CA ILE A 119 14.86 0.23 -7.76
C ILE A 119 15.45 -0.76 -8.78
N LEU A 120 14.65 -1.27 -9.70
CA LEU A 120 15.10 -2.19 -10.74
C LEU A 120 16.15 -1.53 -11.67
N ALA A 121 15.93 -0.27 -12.05
CA ALA A 121 16.88 0.47 -12.90
C ALA A 121 18.21 0.78 -12.20
N LEU A 122 18.17 1.01 -10.88
CA LEU A 122 19.38 1.33 -10.09
C LEU A 122 20.11 0.09 -9.57
N SER A 123 19.48 -1.08 -9.62
CA SER A 123 20.05 -2.33 -9.13
C SER A 123 20.82 -3.08 -10.23
N PRO A 124 21.97 -3.68 -9.91
CA PRO A 124 22.66 -4.60 -10.84
C PRO A 124 21.70 -5.74 -11.26
N LYS A 125 21.80 -6.19 -12.52
CA LYS A 125 20.90 -7.21 -13.08
C LYS A 125 20.86 -8.50 -12.28
N ASP A 126 21.98 -8.91 -11.69
CA ASP A 126 22.14 -10.09 -10.83
C ASP A 126 21.50 -9.93 -9.44
N ARG A 127 21.11 -8.71 -9.05
CA ARG A 127 20.57 -8.40 -7.70
C ARG A 127 19.19 -7.74 -7.71
N GLN A 128 18.57 -7.60 -8.86
CA GLN A 128 17.26 -6.93 -8.97
C GLN A 128 16.19 -7.62 -8.12
N GLY A 129 16.12 -8.96 -8.16
CA GLY A 129 15.18 -9.72 -7.35
C GLY A 129 15.36 -9.51 -5.84
N ARG A 130 16.63 -9.49 -5.37
CA ARG A 130 16.95 -9.22 -3.96
C ARG A 130 16.57 -7.80 -3.55
N SER A 131 16.81 -6.82 -4.40
CA SER A 131 16.45 -5.43 -4.14
C SER A 131 14.94 -5.24 -4.06
N LEU A 132 14.20 -5.91 -4.94
CA LEU A 132 12.74 -5.88 -4.94
C LEU A 132 12.16 -6.57 -3.71
N ALA A 133 12.69 -7.75 -3.34
CA ALA A 133 12.29 -8.46 -2.12
C ALA A 133 12.50 -7.59 -0.87
N PHE A 134 13.62 -6.88 -0.78
CA PHE A 134 13.90 -5.97 0.33
C PHE A 134 12.93 -4.78 0.38
N TYR A 135 12.51 -4.25 -0.77
CA TYR A 135 11.47 -3.23 -0.86
C TYR A 135 10.11 -3.75 -0.38
N ILE A 136 9.70 -4.93 -0.86
CA ILE A 136 8.41 -5.55 -0.50
C ILE A 136 8.36 -5.93 0.98
N MET A 137 9.50 -6.31 1.57
CA MET A 137 9.59 -6.59 3.01
C MET A 137 9.09 -5.40 3.85
N GLY A 138 9.30 -4.16 3.42
CA GLY A 138 8.76 -2.97 4.08
C GLY A 138 7.24 -3.01 4.21
N SER A 139 6.52 -3.32 3.13
CA SER A 139 5.05 -3.42 3.16
C SER A 139 4.56 -4.61 3.98
N SER A 140 5.26 -5.73 3.95
CA SER A 140 4.94 -6.89 4.80
C SER A 140 5.08 -6.57 6.29
N LEU A 141 6.11 -5.82 6.68
CA LEU A 141 6.29 -5.36 8.06
C LEU A 141 5.16 -4.42 8.50
N ALA A 142 4.59 -3.62 7.60
CA ALA A 142 3.44 -2.78 7.92
C ALA A 142 2.21 -3.60 8.32
N LEU A 143 1.98 -4.73 7.69
CA LEU A 143 0.88 -5.63 8.04
C LEU A 143 1.10 -6.33 9.39
N VAL A 144 2.33 -6.76 9.67
CA VAL A 144 2.65 -7.54 10.89
C VAL A 144 2.78 -6.65 12.12
N ILE A 145 3.42 -5.50 11.98
CA ILE A 145 3.77 -4.61 13.10
C ILE A 145 2.98 -3.30 13.03
N GLY A 146 2.85 -2.74 11.83
CA GLY A 146 2.31 -1.40 11.64
C GLY A 146 0.84 -1.28 12.05
N ILE A 147 -0.03 -2.19 11.59
CA ILE A 147 -1.46 -2.15 11.92
C ILE A 147 -1.72 -2.41 13.41
N PRO A 148 -1.10 -3.42 14.06
CA PRO A 148 -1.19 -3.59 15.50
C PRO A 148 -0.68 -2.37 16.29
N LEU A 149 0.43 -1.78 15.86
CA LEU A 149 1.00 -0.58 16.47
C LEU A 149 0.03 0.61 16.34
N THR A 150 -0.63 0.77 15.19
CA THR A 150 -1.67 1.77 14.98
C THR A 150 -2.81 1.60 15.99
N ARG A 151 -3.28 0.37 16.20
CA ARG A 151 -4.32 0.06 17.18
C ARG A 151 -3.88 0.42 18.60
N ALA A 152 -2.66 0.04 18.99
CA ALA A 152 -2.09 0.36 20.30
C ALA A 152 -1.92 1.87 20.51
N LEU A 153 -1.36 2.58 19.53
CA LEU A 153 -1.20 4.03 19.60
C LEU A 153 -2.55 4.77 19.68
N SER A 154 -3.54 4.30 18.94
CA SER A 154 -4.89 4.89 18.97
C SER A 154 -5.67 4.64 20.25
N ALA A 155 -5.13 3.85 21.18
CA ALA A 155 -5.70 3.70 22.52
C ALA A 155 -5.37 4.91 23.42
N VAL A 156 -4.25 5.58 23.18
CA VAL A 156 -3.72 6.68 23.99
C VAL A 156 -3.61 8.01 23.25
N LEU A 157 -3.60 7.98 21.91
CA LEU A 157 -3.47 9.15 21.04
C LEU A 157 -4.69 9.23 20.10
N ASP A 158 -5.01 10.43 19.65
CA ASP A 158 -5.94 10.62 18.54
C ASP A 158 -5.37 9.93 17.28
N TRP A 159 -6.24 9.26 16.53
CA TRP A 159 -5.84 8.51 15.33
C TRP A 159 -5.15 9.37 14.27
N ARG A 160 -5.40 10.68 14.23
CA ARG A 160 -4.72 11.63 13.34
C ARG A 160 -3.24 11.77 13.66
N SER A 161 -2.82 11.52 14.91
CA SER A 161 -1.41 11.57 15.32
C SER A 161 -0.55 10.56 14.58
N ILE A 162 -1.13 9.43 14.16
CA ILE A 162 -0.43 8.41 13.37
C ILE A 162 -0.01 8.99 12.01
N PHE A 163 -0.88 9.77 11.38
CA PHE A 163 -0.58 10.42 10.10
C PHE A 163 0.50 11.50 10.22
N TRP A 164 0.64 12.16 11.37
CA TRP A 164 1.76 13.05 11.64
C TRP A 164 3.10 12.30 11.62
N ILE A 165 3.17 11.13 12.25
CA ILE A 165 4.37 10.29 12.26
C ILE A 165 4.70 9.83 10.83
N LEU A 166 3.70 9.34 10.08
CA LEU A 166 3.89 8.91 8.70
C LEU A 166 4.36 10.06 7.81
N ASN A 167 3.78 11.25 7.99
CA ASN A 167 4.14 12.44 7.22
C ASN A 167 5.57 12.89 7.51
N ALA A 168 6.02 12.85 8.77
CA ALA A 168 7.40 13.14 9.13
C ALA A 168 8.40 12.16 8.46
N MET A 169 8.07 10.87 8.42
CA MET A 169 8.89 9.86 7.73
C MET A 169 8.93 10.11 6.21
N MET A 170 7.82 10.49 5.59
CA MET A 170 7.75 10.85 4.17
C MET A 170 8.56 12.10 3.85
N LEU A 171 8.48 13.14 4.69
CA LEU A 171 9.28 14.37 4.53
C LEU A 171 10.78 14.09 4.61
N PHE A 172 11.21 13.29 5.58
CA PHE A 172 12.61 12.87 5.68
C PHE A 172 13.07 12.11 4.43
N SER A 173 12.23 11.19 3.94
CA SER A 173 12.52 10.41 2.73
C SER A 173 12.56 11.30 1.48
N LEU A 174 11.64 12.28 1.36
CA LEU A 174 11.66 13.24 0.27
C LEU A 174 12.95 14.08 0.28
N ALA A 175 13.36 14.59 1.43
CA ALA A 175 14.61 15.34 1.58
C ALA A 175 15.82 14.48 1.16
N TYR A 176 15.83 13.21 1.54
CA TYR A 176 16.87 12.26 1.11
C TYR A 176 16.86 12.06 -0.42
N PHE A 177 15.70 11.83 -1.04
CA PHE A 177 15.59 11.63 -2.48
C PHE A 177 15.90 12.90 -3.29
N LEU A 178 15.57 14.08 -2.78
CA LEU A 178 15.95 15.34 -3.42
C LEU A 178 17.48 15.48 -3.51
N LYS A 179 18.22 15.02 -2.50
CA LYS A 179 19.67 15.14 -2.43
C LYS A 179 20.43 14.00 -3.12
N TYR A 180 19.94 12.77 -3.01
CA TYR A 180 20.74 11.58 -3.35
C TYR A 180 20.17 10.72 -4.47
N LEU A 181 18.89 10.88 -4.86
CA LEU A 181 18.33 10.09 -5.95
C LEU A 181 18.87 10.57 -7.29
N PRO A 182 19.63 9.73 -8.03
CA PRO A 182 20.16 10.10 -9.32
C PRO A 182 19.02 10.31 -10.34
N LYS A 183 19.30 11.09 -11.36
CA LYS A 183 18.41 11.17 -12.52
C LYS A 183 18.37 9.77 -13.16
N ALA A 184 17.18 9.25 -13.37
CA ALA A 184 16.99 8.00 -14.07
C ALA A 184 16.70 8.34 -15.55
N ASP A 185 17.42 7.67 -16.46
CA ASP A 185 17.18 7.85 -17.88
C ASP A 185 15.73 7.56 -18.25
N HIS A 186 15.25 8.35 -19.19
CA HIS A 186 13.92 8.25 -19.74
C HIS A 186 13.89 7.11 -20.76
N GLU A 187 13.86 5.85 -20.30
CA GLU A 187 13.27 4.83 -21.15
C GLU A 187 11.78 5.10 -21.23
N ALA A 188 11.40 5.92 -22.21
CA ALA A 188 10.01 6.05 -22.60
C ALA A 188 9.53 4.65 -23.00
N THR A 189 8.98 3.92 -22.06
CA THR A 189 8.25 2.69 -22.35
C THR A 189 7.19 3.10 -23.34
N LYS A 190 7.31 2.70 -24.59
CA LYS A 190 6.28 2.88 -25.61
C LYS A 190 5.11 2.01 -25.12
N LEU A 191 4.26 2.58 -24.25
CA LEU A 191 3.00 1.95 -23.88
C LEU A 191 2.16 1.87 -25.16
N ASP A 192 2.21 0.75 -25.81
CA ASP A 192 1.28 0.40 -26.87
C ASP A 192 0.01 -0.10 -26.23
N LEU A 193 -0.84 0.85 -25.81
CA LEU A 193 -2.14 0.57 -25.19
C LEU A 193 -2.98 -0.42 -26.00
N LYS A 194 -2.82 -0.44 -27.31
CA LYS A 194 -3.56 -1.34 -28.20
C LYS A 194 -3.11 -2.79 -28.02
N ASN A 195 -1.81 -3.03 -27.87
CA ASN A 195 -1.26 -4.36 -27.61
C ASN A 195 -1.51 -4.80 -26.18
N GLU A 196 -1.40 -3.89 -25.20
CA GLU A 196 -1.73 -4.17 -23.79
C GLU A 196 -3.21 -4.57 -23.60
N LEU A 197 -4.14 -3.92 -24.31
CA LEU A 197 -5.56 -4.26 -24.25
C LEU A 197 -5.90 -5.60 -24.93
N GLN A 198 -5.01 -6.17 -25.76
CA GLN A 198 -5.22 -7.50 -26.33
C GLN A 198 -5.25 -8.61 -25.29
N PHE A 199 -4.53 -8.46 -24.16
CA PHE A 199 -4.58 -9.43 -23.07
C PHE A 199 -5.99 -9.62 -22.50
N PHE A 200 -6.85 -8.61 -22.55
CA PHE A 200 -8.24 -8.73 -22.13
C PHE A 200 -9.15 -9.49 -23.12
N LYS A 201 -8.62 -9.92 -24.29
CA LYS A 201 -9.35 -10.75 -25.24
C LYS A 201 -9.15 -12.24 -25.02
N ASP A 202 -8.11 -12.62 -24.26
CA ASP A 202 -7.85 -14.02 -23.97
C ASP A 202 -8.70 -14.48 -22.77
N GLY A 203 -9.56 -15.50 -23.01
CA GLY A 203 -10.45 -16.05 -21.99
C GLY A 203 -9.72 -16.63 -20.76
N LYS A 204 -8.50 -17.19 -20.94
CA LYS A 204 -7.70 -17.70 -19.83
C LYS A 204 -7.21 -16.56 -18.95
N THR A 205 -6.76 -15.47 -19.56
CA THR A 205 -6.34 -14.25 -18.85
C THR A 205 -7.51 -13.65 -18.07
N LEU A 206 -8.71 -13.58 -18.68
CA LEU A 206 -9.92 -13.10 -17.99
C LEU A 206 -10.29 -13.99 -16.80
N LEU A 207 -10.19 -15.31 -16.95
CA LEU A 207 -10.46 -16.24 -15.84
C LEU A 207 -9.49 -16.04 -14.68
N LEU A 208 -8.20 -15.89 -14.96
CA LEU A 208 -7.17 -15.62 -13.94
C LEU A 208 -7.40 -14.27 -13.24
N LEU A 209 -7.79 -13.24 -13.98
CA LEU A 209 -8.14 -11.95 -13.42
C LEU A 209 -9.39 -12.03 -12.55
N ALA A 210 -10.43 -12.76 -12.97
CA ALA A 210 -11.64 -12.97 -12.18
C ALA A 210 -11.35 -13.75 -10.89
N TYR A 211 -10.51 -14.79 -10.94
CA TYR A 211 -10.04 -15.52 -9.76
C TYR A 211 -9.31 -14.58 -8.80
N THR A 212 -8.33 -13.83 -9.29
CA THR A 212 -7.58 -12.87 -8.49
C THR A 212 -8.51 -11.82 -7.86
N LEU A 213 -9.44 -11.29 -8.64
CA LEU A 213 -10.44 -10.33 -8.16
C LEU A 213 -11.25 -10.89 -7.00
N THR A 214 -11.79 -12.11 -7.15
CA THR A 214 -12.64 -12.75 -6.14
C THR A 214 -11.87 -13.00 -4.84
N MET A 215 -10.62 -13.51 -4.94
CA MET A 215 -9.76 -13.76 -3.79
C MET A 215 -9.41 -12.46 -3.06
N PHE A 216 -9.00 -11.42 -3.79
CA PHE A 216 -8.69 -10.13 -3.17
C PHE A 216 -9.91 -9.43 -2.59
N MET A 217 -11.10 -9.57 -3.21
CA MET A 217 -12.35 -9.05 -2.63
C MET A 217 -12.64 -9.67 -1.27
N GLY A 218 -12.57 -11.01 -1.17
CA GLY A 218 -12.78 -11.73 0.10
C GLY A 218 -11.74 -11.34 1.15
N TYR A 219 -10.46 -11.35 0.79
CA TYR A 219 -9.36 -10.97 1.68
C TYR A 219 -9.50 -9.54 2.22
N HIS A 220 -9.73 -8.56 1.34
CA HIS A 220 -9.86 -7.16 1.74
C HIS A 220 -11.12 -6.89 2.53
N ALA A 221 -12.25 -7.53 2.19
CA ALA A 221 -13.49 -7.41 2.96
C ALA A 221 -13.28 -7.92 4.40
N PHE A 222 -12.70 -9.13 4.55
CA PHE A 222 -12.37 -9.67 5.86
C PHE A 222 -11.42 -8.74 6.63
N TYR A 223 -10.29 -8.36 6.01
CA TYR A 223 -9.24 -7.61 6.68
C TYR A 223 -9.69 -6.20 7.11
N THR A 224 -10.55 -5.56 6.30
CA THR A 224 -11.10 -4.22 6.61
C THR A 224 -12.03 -4.26 7.81
N TYR A 225 -12.88 -5.28 7.90
CA TYR A 225 -13.93 -5.35 8.93
C TYR A 225 -13.63 -6.33 10.07
N ALA A 226 -12.47 -7.01 10.06
CA ALA A 226 -12.12 -7.99 11.10
C ALA A 226 -12.16 -7.37 12.50
N THR A 227 -11.56 -6.21 12.70
CA THR A 227 -11.53 -5.52 14.00
C THR A 227 -12.92 -5.17 14.51
N PRO A 228 -13.75 -4.39 13.81
CA PRO A 228 -15.08 -4.05 14.31
C PRO A 228 -15.99 -5.27 14.43
N TYR A 229 -15.86 -6.27 13.57
CA TYR A 229 -16.63 -7.51 13.65
C TYR A 229 -16.30 -8.33 14.89
N LEU A 230 -15.03 -8.53 15.19
CA LEU A 230 -14.60 -9.25 16.39
C LEU A 230 -15.01 -8.54 17.66
N LEU A 231 -14.92 -7.20 17.71
CA LEU A 231 -15.33 -6.42 18.85
C LEU A 231 -16.86 -6.39 19.04
N LEU A 232 -17.62 -6.50 17.97
CA LEU A 232 -19.08 -6.63 18.03
C LEU A 232 -19.49 -7.96 18.68
N LEU A 233 -18.82 -9.06 18.33
CA LEU A 233 -19.10 -10.39 18.87
C LEU A 233 -18.52 -10.59 20.26
N PHE A 234 -17.35 -10.05 20.52
CA PHE A 234 -16.57 -10.27 21.74
C PHE A 234 -15.99 -8.94 22.28
N PRO A 235 -16.82 -8.07 22.89
CA PRO A 235 -16.34 -6.77 23.39
C PRO A 235 -15.18 -6.88 24.41
N SER A 236 -15.11 -7.98 25.14
CA SER A 236 -14.07 -8.24 26.16
C SER A 236 -12.66 -8.41 25.60
N ILE A 237 -12.50 -8.64 24.29
CA ILE A 237 -11.18 -8.82 23.67
C ILE A 237 -10.50 -7.49 23.28
N GLU A 238 -11.14 -6.33 23.49
CA GLU A 238 -10.56 -5.02 23.16
C GLU A 238 -9.11 -4.86 23.62
N PRO A 239 -8.72 -5.20 24.86
CA PRO A 239 -7.33 -5.09 25.31
C PRO A 239 -6.35 -6.00 24.53
N LEU A 240 -6.83 -7.11 24.00
CA LEU A 240 -6.04 -8.09 23.26
C LEU A 240 -6.05 -7.84 21.75
N MET A 241 -6.83 -6.87 21.27
CA MET A 241 -7.05 -6.67 19.83
C MET A 241 -5.75 -6.41 19.06
N SER A 242 -4.82 -5.65 19.62
CA SER A 242 -3.50 -5.44 19.01
C SER A 242 -2.72 -6.75 18.83
N LEU A 243 -2.81 -7.65 19.79
CA LEU A 243 -2.15 -8.96 19.74
C LEU A 243 -2.81 -9.88 18.69
N ILE A 244 -4.12 -9.85 18.58
CA ILE A 244 -4.88 -10.58 17.55
C ILE A 244 -4.47 -10.09 16.16
N LEU A 245 -4.32 -8.78 15.97
CA LEU A 245 -3.85 -8.21 14.71
C LEU A 245 -2.40 -8.61 14.38
N VAL A 246 -1.51 -8.73 15.38
CA VAL A 246 -0.17 -9.32 15.19
C VAL A 246 -0.29 -10.76 14.69
N GLY A 247 -1.15 -11.56 15.30
CA GLY A 247 -1.40 -12.94 14.89
C GLY A 247 -1.88 -13.05 13.44
N LEU A 248 -2.83 -12.19 13.03
CA LEU A 248 -3.31 -12.11 11.64
C LEU A 248 -2.19 -11.68 10.67
N GLY A 249 -1.36 -10.70 11.05
CA GLY A 249 -0.22 -10.26 10.26
C GLY A 249 0.82 -11.38 10.09
N LEU A 250 1.15 -12.09 11.16
CA LEU A 250 2.06 -13.25 11.11
C LEU A 250 1.49 -14.39 10.28
N ALA A 251 0.20 -14.68 10.37
CA ALA A 251 -0.47 -15.68 9.54
C ALA A 251 -0.38 -15.31 8.05
N SER A 252 -0.64 -14.05 7.70
CA SER A 252 -0.48 -13.57 6.32
C SER A 252 0.96 -13.67 5.83
N PHE A 253 1.93 -13.31 6.67
CA PHE A 253 3.35 -13.39 6.32
C PHE A 253 3.81 -14.83 6.11
N THR A 254 3.46 -15.74 7.04
CA THR A 254 3.81 -17.16 6.92
C THR A 254 3.08 -17.83 5.76
N GLY A 255 1.80 -17.48 5.54
CA GLY A 255 1.03 -17.94 4.39
C GLY A 255 1.68 -17.57 3.06
N ASN A 256 2.18 -16.34 2.92
CA ASN A 256 2.92 -15.92 1.72
C ASN A 256 4.22 -16.72 1.52
N LEU A 257 4.97 -16.99 2.59
CA LEU A 257 6.20 -17.79 2.50
C LEU A 257 5.90 -19.24 2.10
N ILE A 258 4.93 -19.87 2.75
CA ILE A 258 4.50 -21.25 2.45
C ILE A 258 3.94 -21.32 1.04
N GLY A 259 3.06 -20.40 0.66
CA GLY A 259 2.47 -20.36 -0.69
C GLY A 259 3.51 -20.22 -1.79
N GLY A 260 4.56 -19.41 -1.57
CA GLY A 260 5.70 -19.31 -2.48
C GLY A 260 6.42 -20.65 -2.66
N HIS A 261 6.80 -21.33 -1.56
CA HIS A 261 7.47 -22.62 -1.62
C HIS A 261 6.60 -23.71 -2.24
N VAL A 262 5.31 -23.76 -1.92
CA VAL A 262 4.35 -24.70 -2.52
C VAL A 262 4.23 -24.46 -4.03
N SER A 263 4.14 -23.18 -4.44
CA SER A 263 4.07 -22.81 -5.85
C SER A 263 5.30 -23.24 -6.65
N ASP A 264 6.49 -23.12 -6.05
CA ASP A 264 7.75 -23.57 -6.66
C ASP A 264 7.82 -25.11 -6.75
N ALA A 265 7.26 -25.83 -5.76
CA ALA A 265 7.32 -27.29 -5.69
C ALA A 265 6.31 -28.01 -6.60
N ILE A 266 5.07 -27.54 -6.66
CA ILE A 266 3.96 -28.24 -7.37
C ILE A 266 3.44 -27.47 -8.60
N GLY A 267 3.97 -26.27 -8.85
CA GLY A 267 3.58 -25.37 -9.94
C GLY A 267 2.37 -24.51 -9.62
N TYR A 268 2.28 -23.36 -10.28
CA TYR A 268 1.29 -22.32 -10.02
C TYR A 268 -0.16 -22.80 -10.08
N ALA A 269 -0.52 -23.60 -11.10
CA ALA A 269 -1.90 -24.05 -11.30
C ALA A 269 -2.41 -24.92 -10.15
N LYS A 270 -1.59 -25.86 -9.66
CA LYS A 270 -1.96 -26.73 -8.54
C LYS A 270 -1.95 -25.96 -7.22
N SER A 271 -1.00 -25.06 -7.03
CA SER A 271 -0.94 -24.20 -5.84
C SER A 271 -2.18 -23.32 -5.71
N MET A 272 -2.69 -22.76 -6.81
CA MET A 272 -3.92 -21.96 -6.84
C MET A 272 -5.18 -22.76 -6.50
N MET A 273 -5.17 -24.09 -6.68
CA MET A 273 -6.31 -24.95 -6.30
C MET A 273 -6.32 -25.32 -4.82
N LEU A 274 -5.18 -25.17 -4.13
CA LEU A 274 -5.02 -25.52 -2.72
C LEU A 274 -5.21 -24.32 -1.77
N GLY A 275 -5.12 -23.10 -2.28
CA GLY A 275 -5.28 -21.84 -1.51
C GLY A 275 -6.61 -21.20 -1.77
#